data_10c19d62286eb5a32b91b876a10b0f21
#
_entry.id   10c19d62286eb5a32b91b876a10b0f21
#
_cell.length_a   1.000
_cell.length_b   1.000
_cell.length_c   1.000
_cell.angle_alpha   90.00
_cell.angle_beta   90.00
_cell.angle_gamma   90.00
#
_symmetry.space_group_name_H-M   'P 1'
#
loop_
_entity.id
_entity.type
_entity.pdbx_description
1 polymer ?
#
loop_
_entity_poly.entity_id
_entity_poly.type
_entity_poly.pdbx_seq_one_letter_code
_entity_poly.pdbx_strand_id
1 'polypeptide(L)'
;MGLMNVRRLWVACGCALAVSFAQVSPASAQFQTSAQGGIGAQPTFTQPTFGQPLLPAQPVRRERTQLELGALYGTSIAYGVGMGIWISTEVGFEDPALFLIPPALLGVAAPVGVYFFDRPRLKRGVPAAVATGALIGAAEGLGVWSYQYVSAADGEEWGFRGLARAEAIGSTLGAAGGLALGYLQSPSPKSSLLMSSAVVWGTAVGSMFGYGATKAGQGYAASNDGAALGGLIGLNVGLAASAGLSTVYIPSYKSLGAMWLGAGIGFAASLPIYLLYARDGGPPAKRGLIFSGVATTLGIGAGALFTFGSEDSASSDVAPRFARIHGFAPFAVEKGAGLAMTGELE
;
A
#
# COMPACT_ATOMS: atom_id res chain seq x y z
N MET A 1 -3.38 -34.51 18.24
CA MET A 1 -2.96 -33.13 18.20
C MET A 1 -3.81 -32.45 17.13
N GLY A 2 -4.68 -31.52 17.53
CA GLY A 2 -5.79 -31.05 16.70
C GLY A 2 -5.34 -30.19 15.53
N LEU A 3 -5.90 -30.45 14.37
CA LEU A 3 -5.88 -29.62 13.19
C LEU A 3 -6.42 -28.21 13.55
N MET A 4 -5.52 -27.32 13.93
CA MET A 4 -5.82 -25.92 14.17
C MET A 4 -6.28 -25.30 12.84
N ASN A 5 -7.53 -24.94 12.82
CA ASN A 5 -8.32 -24.53 11.66
C ASN A 5 -7.60 -23.47 10.82
N VAL A 6 -6.89 -23.88 9.80
CA VAL A 6 -6.17 -23.03 8.81
C VAL A 6 -7.09 -21.93 8.23
N ARG A 7 -8.41 -22.16 8.17
CA ARG A 7 -9.41 -21.14 7.80
C ARG A 7 -9.36 -19.88 8.64
N ARG A 8 -8.99 -19.96 9.94
CA ARG A 8 -8.92 -18.78 10.83
C ARG A 8 -7.65 -17.97 10.61
N LEU A 9 -6.59 -18.60 10.12
CA LEU A 9 -5.32 -17.91 9.81
C LEU A 9 -5.46 -17.04 8.57
N TRP A 10 -6.18 -17.50 7.55
CA TRP A 10 -6.43 -16.74 6.32
C TRP A 10 -7.23 -15.46 6.54
N VAL A 11 -8.24 -15.50 7.41
CA VAL A 11 -9.01 -14.31 7.80
C VAL A 11 -8.13 -13.33 8.57
N ALA A 12 -7.23 -13.81 9.43
CA ALA A 12 -6.35 -12.97 10.23
C ALA A 12 -5.24 -12.30 9.37
N CYS A 13 -4.61 -13.03 8.44
CA CYS A 13 -3.61 -12.46 7.52
C CYS A 13 -4.22 -11.49 6.50
N GLY A 14 -5.38 -11.83 5.93
CA GLY A 14 -6.11 -10.94 5.01
C GLY A 14 -6.58 -9.67 5.72
N CYS A 15 -7.03 -9.75 6.97
CA CYS A 15 -7.40 -8.59 7.77
C CYS A 15 -6.19 -7.74 8.19
N ALA A 16 -5.03 -8.33 8.48
CA ALA A 16 -3.82 -7.58 8.84
C ALA A 16 -3.28 -6.76 7.66
N LEU A 17 -3.28 -7.32 6.45
CA LEU A 17 -2.95 -6.57 5.22
C LEU A 17 -4.00 -5.50 4.90
N ALA A 18 -5.29 -5.79 5.04
CA ALA A 18 -6.36 -4.81 4.84
C ALA A 18 -6.31 -3.67 5.85
N VAL A 19 -5.96 -3.92 7.11
CA VAL A 19 -5.81 -2.90 8.16
C VAL A 19 -4.59 -2.02 7.90
N SER A 20 -3.49 -2.56 7.39
CA SER A 20 -2.31 -1.76 7.03
C SER A 20 -2.57 -0.83 5.84
N PHE A 21 -3.43 -1.22 4.90
CA PHE A 21 -3.84 -0.37 3.77
C PHE A 21 -5.03 0.55 4.10
N ALA A 22 -5.89 0.19 5.05
CA ALA A 22 -7.01 1.03 5.47
C ALA A 22 -6.56 2.30 6.21
N GLN A 23 -5.32 2.35 6.70
CA GLN A 23 -4.75 3.57 7.29
C GLN A 23 -4.32 4.62 6.25
N VAL A 24 -4.30 4.26 4.96
CA VAL A 24 -4.27 5.24 3.86
C VAL A 24 -5.71 5.49 3.43
N SER A 25 -6.57 5.91 4.36
CA SER A 25 -7.90 6.38 4.00
C SER A 25 -7.77 7.51 2.98
N PRO A 26 -8.47 7.44 1.84
CA PRO A 26 -8.58 8.60 0.97
C PRO A 26 -9.19 9.71 1.81
N ALA A 27 -8.46 10.84 1.91
CA ALA A 27 -8.97 12.03 2.56
C ALA A 27 -10.38 12.30 2.04
N SER A 28 -11.36 12.17 2.93
CA SER A 28 -12.74 12.52 2.64
C SER A 28 -12.73 13.96 2.17
N ALA A 29 -12.95 14.19 0.88
CA ALA A 29 -13.10 15.52 0.33
C ALA A 29 -14.36 16.12 0.98
N GLN A 30 -14.17 16.85 2.06
CA GLN A 30 -15.22 17.70 2.59
C GLN A 30 -15.44 18.82 1.57
N PHE A 31 -16.55 18.73 0.85
CA PHE A 31 -17.08 19.86 0.11
C PHE A 31 -17.45 20.97 1.10
N GLN A 32 -16.51 21.83 1.40
CA GLN A 32 -16.82 23.13 1.99
C GLN A 32 -17.34 24.02 0.88
N THR A 33 -18.66 24.07 0.74
CA THR A 33 -19.35 25.17 0.06
C THR A 33 -19.20 26.42 0.94
N SER A 34 -18.11 27.14 0.81
CA SER A 34 -18.00 28.49 1.34
C SER A 34 -18.71 29.44 0.37
N ALA A 35 -20.03 29.51 0.51
CA ALA A 35 -20.80 30.63 0.03
C ALA A 35 -20.57 31.79 1.01
N GLN A 36 -19.55 32.59 0.80
CA GLN A 36 -19.46 33.91 1.39
C GLN A 36 -19.29 34.93 0.27
N GLY A 37 -20.46 35.45 -0.17
CA GLY A 37 -20.54 36.64 -0.96
C GLY A 37 -20.06 37.85 -0.13
N GLY A 38 -18.90 38.35 -0.44
CA GLY A 38 -18.39 39.64 -0.02
C GLY A 38 -18.34 40.54 -1.25
N ILE A 39 -19.36 41.41 -1.37
CA ILE A 39 -19.40 42.51 -2.33
C ILE A 39 -18.35 43.54 -1.90
N GLY A 40 -17.38 43.83 -2.78
CA GLY A 40 -16.60 45.06 -2.71
C GLY A 40 -15.14 44.94 -2.30
N ALA A 41 -14.30 44.42 -3.17
CA ALA A 41 -12.90 44.81 -3.20
C ALA A 41 -12.56 45.23 -4.63
N GLN A 42 -12.40 46.53 -4.87
CA GLN A 42 -11.87 47.05 -6.11
C GLN A 42 -10.48 46.44 -6.35
N PRO A 43 -10.20 45.98 -7.58
CA PRO A 43 -8.84 45.56 -7.92
C PRO A 43 -7.92 46.79 -7.89
N THR A 44 -7.07 46.88 -6.90
CA THR A 44 -5.95 47.80 -6.89
C THR A 44 -4.98 47.34 -7.96
N PHE A 45 -4.98 48.00 -9.09
CA PHE A 45 -3.96 47.83 -10.10
C PHE A 45 -2.61 48.35 -9.52
N THR A 46 -1.82 47.43 -8.98
CA THR A 46 -0.41 47.72 -8.69
C THR A 46 0.30 47.90 -10.01
N GLN A 47 0.73 49.12 -10.31
CA GLN A 47 1.56 49.41 -11.46
C GLN A 47 2.80 48.52 -11.44
N PRO A 48 3.17 47.88 -12.58
CA PRO A 48 4.40 47.12 -12.66
C PRO A 48 5.57 48.10 -12.45
N THR A 49 6.30 47.90 -11.38
CA THR A 49 7.57 48.65 -11.15
C THR A 49 8.59 48.13 -12.16
N PHE A 50 8.71 48.84 -13.26
CA PHE A 50 9.76 48.60 -14.27
C PHE A 50 11.11 48.86 -13.60
N GLY A 51 11.93 47.83 -13.44
CA GLY A 51 13.33 48.00 -13.07
C GLY A 51 13.93 47.08 -12.01
N GLN A 52 13.16 46.14 -11.41
CA GLN A 52 13.83 45.10 -10.63
C GLN A 52 14.38 44.03 -11.58
N PRO A 53 15.69 43.75 -11.58
CA PRO A 53 16.21 42.61 -12.30
C PRO A 53 15.52 41.37 -11.76
N LEU A 54 14.86 40.62 -12.66
CA LEU A 54 14.31 39.30 -12.35
C LEU A 54 15.48 38.45 -11.85
N LEU A 55 15.66 38.40 -10.53
CA LEU A 55 16.55 37.41 -9.94
C LEU A 55 16.11 36.05 -10.49
N PRO A 56 17.03 35.27 -11.06
CA PRO A 56 16.69 33.95 -11.54
C PRO A 56 15.98 33.22 -10.40
N ALA A 57 14.76 32.74 -10.68
CA ALA A 57 13.96 32.04 -9.71
C ALA A 57 14.84 30.92 -9.12
N GLN A 58 15.26 31.10 -7.87
CA GLN A 58 16.04 30.05 -7.20
C GLN A 58 15.24 28.77 -7.30
N PRO A 59 15.87 27.67 -7.77
CA PRO A 59 15.18 26.40 -7.83
C PRO A 59 14.67 26.10 -6.43
N VAL A 60 13.35 26.14 -6.25
CA VAL A 60 12.71 25.81 -5.00
C VAL A 60 13.12 24.37 -4.69
N ARG A 61 14.10 24.18 -3.82
CA ARG A 61 14.43 22.87 -3.29
C ARG A 61 13.16 22.38 -2.59
N ARG A 62 12.39 21.59 -3.32
CA ARG A 62 11.20 20.97 -2.74
C ARG A 62 11.68 20.04 -1.63
N GLU A 63 11.50 20.46 -0.39
CA GLU A 63 11.84 19.64 0.76
C GLU A 63 10.94 18.40 0.77
N ARG A 64 11.42 17.31 1.37
CA ARG A 64 10.63 16.10 1.58
C ARG A 64 9.41 16.39 2.43
N THR A 65 8.30 15.73 2.14
CA THR A 65 7.05 15.93 2.86
C THR A 65 7.01 15.13 4.16
N GLN A 66 6.20 15.59 5.12
CA GLN A 66 5.95 14.84 6.38
C GLN A 66 5.34 13.45 6.08
N LEU A 67 4.50 13.36 5.02
CA LEU A 67 3.90 12.11 4.59
C LEU A 67 4.95 11.08 4.15
N GLU A 68 5.95 11.51 3.36
CA GLU A 68 7.06 10.63 2.94
C GLU A 68 7.82 10.08 4.13
N LEU A 69 8.10 10.93 5.13
CA LEU A 69 8.77 10.52 6.36
C LEU A 69 7.90 9.56 7.18
N GLY A 70 6.62 9.91 7.37
CA GLY A 70 5.67 9.05 8.08
C GLY A 70 5.57 7.66 7.44
N ALA A 71 5.50 7.60 6.10
CA ALA A 71 5.50 6.34 5.36
C ALA A 71 6.80 5.54 5.60
N LEU A 72 7.97 6.19 5.54
CA LEU A 72 9.25 5.51 5.78
C LEU A 72 9.36 4.97 7.20
N TYR A 73 9.00 5.78 8.22
CA TYR A 73 9.04 5.33 9.61
C TYR A 73 8.02 4.23 9.89
N GLY A 74 6.78 4.37 9.40
CA GLY A 74 5.75 3.32 9.55
C GLY A 74 6.16 2.00 8.91
N THR A 75 6.68 2.07 7.68
CA THR A 75 7.17 0.87 6.97
C THR A 75 8.40 0.28 7.66
N SER A 76 9.28 1.10 8.24
CA SER A 76 10.45 0.59 8.98
C SER A 76 10.06 -0.18 10.23
N ILE A 77 9.01 0.24 10.95
CA ILE A 77 8.48 -0.53 12.09
C ILE A 77 7.97 -1.89 11.61
N ALA A 78 7.15 -1.90 10.56
CA ALA A 78 6.61 -3.15 10.00
C ALA A 78 7.74 -4.08 9.52
N TYR A 79 8.73 -3.53 8.82
CA TYR A 79 9.92 -4.25 8.40
C TYR A 79 10.69 -4.83 9.59
N GLY A 80 10.94 -4.03 10.63
CA GLY A 80 11.64 -4.49 11.84
C GLY A 80 10.90 -5.62 12.54
N VAL A 81 9.57 -5.51 12.68
CA VAL A 81 8.73 -6.59 13.24
C VAL A 81 8.80 -7.83 12.36
N GLY A 82 8.68 -7.71 11.04
CA GLY A 82 8.80 -8.84 10.10
C GLY A 82 10.15 -9.54 10.17
N MET A 83 11.24 -8.77 10.20
CA MET A 83 12.60 -9.30 10.40
C MET A 83 12.75 -10.01 11.75
N GLY A 84 12.14 -9.47 12.79
CA GLY A 84 12.13 -10.11 14.11
C GLY A 84 11.38 -11.45 14.12
N ILE A 85 10.23 -11.50 13.44
CA ILE A 85 9.47 -12.75 13.26
C ILE A 85 10.32 -13.77 12.50
N TRP A 86 10.98 -13.37 11.42
CA TRP A 86 11.88 -14.24 10.67
C TRP A 86 12.99 -14.80 11.57
N ILE A 87 13.68 -13.96 12.34
CA ILE A 87 14.72 -14.41 13.28
C ILE A 87 14.14 -15.39 14.30
N SER A 88 12.99 -15.08 14.89
CA SER A 88 12.35 -15.95 15.88
C SER A 88 12.01 -17.32 15.30
N THR A 89 11.56 -17.37 14.04
CA THR A 89 11.24 -18.62 13.35
C THR A 89 12.48 -19.42 12.96
N GLU A 90 13.58 -18.74 12.61
CA GLU A 90 14.85 -19.41 12.27
C GLU A 90 15.52 -20.00 13.51
N VAL A 91 15.54 -19.27 14.63
CA VAL A 91 16.07 -19.75 15.90
C VAL A 91 15.21 -20.88 16.47
N GLY A 92 13.91 -20.88 16.15
CA GLY A 92 12.99 -21.94 16.60
C GLY A 92 12.57 -21.74 18.05
N PHE A 93 12.31 -20.52 18.50
CA PHE A 93 11.76 -20.27 19.83
C PHE A 93 10.38 -20.93 19.98
N GLU A 94 10.26 -21.84 20.94
CA GLU A 94 8.99 -22.49 21.29
C GLU A 94 8.20 -21.69 22.33
N ASP A 95 8.90 -20.98 23.21
CA ASP A 95 8.28 -20.10 24.20
C ASP A 95 7.73 -18.82 23.55
N PRO A 96 6.42 -18.53 23.70
CA PRO A 96 5.80 -17.35 23.08
C PRO A 96 6.43 -16.03 23.55
N ALA A 97 6.91 -15.93 24.79
CA ALA A 97 7.54 -14.72 25.30
C ALA A 97 8.89 -14.48 24.61
N LEU A 98 9.70 -15.53 24.49
CA LEU A 98 10.97 -15.45 23.76
C LEU A 98 10.76 -15.18 22.27
N PHE A 99 9.72 -15.75 21.67
CA PHE A 99 9.35 -15.52 20.28
C PHE A 99 9.07 -14.04 20.00
N LEU A 100 8.46 -13.32 20.94
CA LEU A 100 8.09 -11.91 20.76
C LEU A 100 9.25 -10.92 20.98
N ILE A 101 10.36 -11.34 21.59
CA ILE A 101 11.49 -10.42 21.87
C ILE A 101 12.12 -9.86 20.59
N PRO A 102 12.54 -10.66 19.58
CA PRO A 102 13.12 -10.12 18.36
C PRO A 102 12.19 -9.19 17.58
N PRO A 103 10.89 -9.50 17.37
CA PRO A 103 9.95 -8.56 16.75
C PRO A 103 9.82 -7.22 17.48
N ALA A 104 9.75 -7.26 18.82
CA ALA A 104 9.63 -6.04 19.62
C ALA A 104 10.91 -5.20 19.52
N LEU A 105 12.08 -5.82 19.67
CA LEU A 105 13.36 -5.13 19.58
C LEU A 105 13.60 -4.52 18.20
N LEU A 106 13.39 -5.29 17.13
CA LEU A 106 13.64 -4.82 15.76
C LEU A 106 12.56 -3.84 15.29
N GLY A 107 11.32 -3.97 15.76
CA GLY A 107 10.26 -2.99 15.52
C GLY A 107 10.61 -1.60 16.07
N VAL A 108 11.39 -1.52 17.16
CA VAL A 108 11.91 -0.27 17.70
C VAL A 108 13.25 0.12 17.05
N ALA A 109 14.14 -0.83 16.84
CA ALA A 109 15.48 -0.56 16.30
C ALA A 109 15.45 -0.06 14.84
N ALA A 110 14.53 -0.57 14.01
CA ALA A 110 14.46 -0.20 12.61
C ALA A 110 14.14 1.30 12.40
N PRO A 111 13.13 1.92 13.04
CA PRO A 111 12.94 3.37 12.94
C PRO A 111 14.10 4.18 13.54
N VAL A 112 14.79 3.67 14.57
CA VAL A 112 16.03 4.30 15.08
C VAL A 112 17.10 4.26 13.99
N GLY A 113 17.27 3.13 13.31
CA GLY A 113 18.15 3.01 12.15
C GLY A 113 17.82 4.02 11.04
N VAL A 114 16.53 4.17 10.72
CA VAL A 114 16.05 5.18 9.74
C VAL A 114 16.42 6.59 10.20
N TYR A 115 16.29 6.91 11.47
CA TYR A 115 16.69 8.23 11.99
C TYR A 115 18.18 8.54 11.75
N PHE A 116 19.07 7.59 11.96
CA PHE A 116 20.48 7.77 11.64
C PHE A 116 20.75 7.80 10.14
N PHE A 117 20.06 6.96 9.38
CA PHE A 117 20.16 6.93 7.92
C PHE A 117 19.67 8.24 7.27
N ASP A 118 18.73 8.95 7.91
CA ASP A 118 18.24 10.25 7.47
C ASP A 118 19.21 11.41 7.75
N ARG A 119 20.43 11.13 8.15
CA ARG A 119 21.49 12.12 8.42
C ARG A 119 22.69 11.90 7.49
N PRO A 120 22.95 12.80 6.49
CA PRO A 120 22.25 14.04 6.15
C PRO A 120 20.84 13.76 5.58
N ARG A 121 19.97 14.78 5.66
CA ARG A 121 18.54 14.63 5.24
C ARG A 121 18.42 14.00 3.86
N LEU A 122 17.62 12.95 3.77
CA LEU A 122 17.30 12.28 2.52
C LEU A 122 16.65 13.26 1.51
N LYS A 123 16.97 13.10 0.23
CA LYS A 123 16.33 13.86 -0.83
C LYS A 123 14.84 13.54 -0.92
N ARG A 124 14.03 14.50 -1.40
CA ARG A 124 12.60 14.27 -1.69
C ARG A 124 12.44 13.05 -2.60
N GLY A 125 11.41 12.26 -2.32
CA GLY A 125 11.08 11.04 -3.05
C GLY A 125 11.84 9.78 -2.57
N VAL A 126 13.04 9.92 -2.00
CA VAL A 126 13.79 8.75 -1.48
C VAL A 126 13.04 8.05 -0.37
N PRO A 127 12.50 8.75 0.67
CA PRO A 127 11.75 8.08 1.73
C PRO A 127 10.53 7.31 1.20
N ALA A 128 9.77 7.92 0.29
CA ALA A 128 8.61 7.29 -0.31
C ALA A 128 9.01 6.07 -1.17
N ALA A 129 10.09 6.17 -1.94
CA ALA A 129 10.58 5.08 -2.77
C ALA A 129 11.04 3.87 -1.95
N VAL A 130 11.76 4.10 -0.84
CA VAL A 130 12.20 3.03 0.07
C VAL A 130 11.00 2.35 0.73
N ALA A 131 10.06 3.13 1.26
CA ALA A 131 8.86 2.59 1.89
C ALA A 131 8.03 1.77 0.90
N THR A 132 7.78 2.33 -0.30
CA THR A 132 7.04 1.64 -1.36
C THR A 132 7.77 0.38 -1.83
N GLY A 133 9.07 0.46 -2.02
CA GLY A 133 9.89 -0.70 -2.41
C GLY A 133 9.80 -1.82 -1.38
N ALA A 134 9.93 -1.51 -0.08
CA ALA A 134 9.78 -2.50 0.98
C ALA A 134 8.41 -3.17 0.98
N LEU A 135 7.33 -2.39 0.80
CA LEU A 135 5.96 -2.93 0.74
C LEU A 135 5.72 -3.80 -0.50
N ILE A 136 6.21 -3.36 -1.67
CA ILE A 136 6.13 -4.14 -2.91
C ILE A 136 6.92 -5.45 -2.77
N GLY A 137 8.14 -5.38 -2.23
CA GLY A 137 8.95 -6.57 -1.99
C GLY A 137 8.32 -7.54 -1.00
N ALA A 138 7.68 -7.05 0.07
CA ALA A 138 6.90 -7.87 0.98
C ALA A 138 5.71 -8.54 0.26
N ALA A 139 4.99 -7.80 -0.58
CA ALA A 139 3.90 -8.36 -1.39
C ALA A 139 4.39 -9.43 -2.38
N GLU A 140 5.57 -9.23 -2.99
CA GLU A 140 6.23 -10.26 -3.82
C GLU A 140 6.59 -11.50 -3.01
N GLY A 141 7.20 -11.32 -1.83
CA GLY A 141 7.52 -12.43 -0.93
C GLY A 141 6.29 -13.23 -0.54
N LEU A 142 5.21 -12.53 -0.17
CA LEU A 142 3.91 -13.15 0.12
C LEU A 142 3.33 -13.87 -1.12
N GLY A 143 3.42 -13.27 -2.30
CA GLY A 143 2.95 -13.86 -3.55
C GLY A 143 3.68 -15.16 -3.90
N VAL A 144 5.01 -15.14 -3.82
CA VAL A 144 5.87 -16.32 -4.06
C VAL A 144 5.59 -17.42 -3.04
N TRP A 145 5.51 -17.07 -1.75
CA TRP A 145 5.15 -18.03 -0.71
C TRP A 145 3.76 -18.60 -0.93
N SER A 146 2.76 -17.77 -1.23
CA SER A 146 1.38 -18.22 -1.46
C SER A 146 1.30 -19.21 -2.63
N TYR A 147 1.99 -18.91 -3.72
CA TYR A 147 2.03 -19.81 -4.87
C TYR A 147 2.69 -21.14 -4.51
N GLN A 148 3.85 -21.12 -3.88
CA GLN A 148 4.54 -22.33 -3.45
C GLN A 148 3.68 -23.14 -2.47
N TYR A 149 3.05 -22.46 -1.49
CA TYR A 149 2.20 -23.12 -0.49
C TYR A 149 1.02 -23.88 -1.08
N VAL A 150 0.39 -23.34 -2.14
CA VAL A 150 -0.78 -24.00 -2.76
C VAL A 150 -0.42 -24.97 -3.87
N SER A 151 0.76 -24.83 -4.50
CA SER A 151 1.19 -25.68 -5.63
C SER A 151 2.14 -26.81 -5.23
N ALA A 152 2.67 -26.81 -4.02
CA ALA A 152 3.53 -27.87 -3.53
C ALA A 152 2.78 -29.19 -3.36
N ALA A 153 3.50 -30.30 -3.45
CA ALA A 153 3.00 -31.59 -3.07
C ALA A 153 2.78 -31.65 -1.54
N ASP A 154 1.89 -32.54 -1.09
CA ASP A 154 1.56 -32.69 0.32
C ASP A 154 2.83 -32.94 1.16
N GLY A 155 3.08 -32.08 2.13
CA GLY A 155 4.23 -32.13 3.03
C GLY A 155 5.48 -31.39 2.53
N GLU A 156 5.44 -30.81 1.32
CA GLU A 156 6.52 -29.98 0.76
C GLU A 156 6.20 -28.48 0.80
N GLU A 157 5.05 -28.11 1.39
CA GLU A 157 4.61 -26.73 1.49
C GLU A 157 5.54 -25.91 2.41
N TRP A 158 5.83 -24.71 1.98
CA TRP A 158 6.53 -23.74 2.83
C TRP A 158 5.61 -23.30 3.98
N GLY A 159 5.82 -23.85 5.16
CA GLY A 159 5.09 -23.44 6.35
C GLY A 159 5.39 -22.00 6.75
N PHE A 160 5.08 -21.65 7.99
CA PHE A 160 5.27 -20.28 8.51
C PHE A 160 6.72 -19.79 8.44
N ARG A 161 7.72 -20.68 8.59
CA ARG A 161 9.15 -20.32 8.40
C ARG A 161 9.43 -19.89 6.96
N GLY A 162 8.86 -20.56 5.96
CA GLY A 162 8.98 -20.19 4.56
C GLY A 162 8.35 -18.83 4.26
N LEU A 163 7.17 -18.54 4.85
CA LEU A 163 6.54 -17.23 4.76
C LEU A 163 7.47 -16.14 5.31
N ALA A 164 7.97 -16.31 6.53
CA ALA A 164 8.82 -15.33 7.17
C ALA A 164 10.12 -15.06 6.38
N ARG A 165 10.71 -16.11 5.76
CA ARG A 165 11.86 -15.97 4.85
C ARG A 165 11.51 -15.18 3.60
N ALA A 166 10.43 -15.53 2.93
CA ALA A 166 10.01 -14.87 1.69
C ALA A 166 9.69 -13.39 1.92
N GLU A 167 9.00 -13.06 3.01
CA GLU A 167 8.72 -11.70 3.44
C GLU A 167 10.00 -10.92 3.76
N ALA A 168 10.93 -11.51 4.54
CA ALA A 168 12.19 -10.87 4.91
C ALA A 168 13.07 -10.59 3.68
N ILE A 169 13.21 -11.57 2.79
CA ILE A 169 13.99 -11.42 1.56
C ILE A 169 13.33 -10.41 0.63
N GLY A 170 12.02 -10.57 0.38
CA GLY A 170 11.27 -9.70 -0.51
C GLY A 170 11.31 -8.25 -0.05
N SER A 171 10.96 -7.98 1.21
CA SER A 171 10.95 -6.63 1.75
C SER A 171 12.35 -5.97 1.76
N THR A 172 13.40 -6.74 2.03
CA THR A 172 14.79 -6.25 2.01
C THR A 172 15.22 -5.88 0.59
N LEU A 173 14.99 -6.78 -0.38
CA LEU A 173 15.32 -6.51 -1.79
C LEU A 173 14.49 -5.36 -2.35
N GLY A 174 13.21 -5.31 -1.99
CA GLY A 174 12.33 -4.22 -2.36
C GLY A 174 12.77 -2.87 -1.78
N ALA A 175 13.15 -2.82 -0.49
CA ALA A 175 13.68 -1.61 0.13
C ALA A 175 14.98 -1.14 -0.54
N ALA A 176 15.89 -2.07 -0.83
CA ALA A 176 17.14 -1.78 -1.54
C ALA A 176 16.87 -1.27 -2.96
N GLY A 177 15.95 -1.89 -3.69
CA GLY A 177 15.51 -1.44 -5.01
C GLY A 177 14.86 -0.06 -4.96
N GLY A 178 13.99 0.18 -3.99
CA GLY A 178 13.37 1.48 -3.73
C GLY A 178 14.40 2.56 -3.40
N LEU A 179 15.43 2.22 -2.61
CA LEU A 179 16.53 3.12 -2.31
C LEU A 179 17.32 3.49 -3.57
N ALA A 180 17.70 2.49 -4.36
CA ALA A 180 18.42 2.70 -5.63
C ALA A 180 17.60 3.59 -6.57
N LEU A 181 16.31 3.29 -6.76
CA LEU A 181 15.40 4.08 -7.57
C LEU A 181 15.26 5.51 -7.03
N GLY A 182 15.15 5.65 -5.70
CA GLY A 182 15.06 6.94 -5.03
C GLY A 182 16.25 7.84 -5.31
N TYR A 183 17.47 7.30 -5.28
CA TYR A 183 18.69 8.07 -5.57
C TYR A 183 18.89 8.34 -7.05
N LEU A 184 18.55 7.40 -7.94
CA LEU A 184 18.77 7.50 -9.38
C LEU A 184 17.75 8.41 -10.05
N GLN A 185 16.48 8.32 -9.67
CA GLN A 185 15.36 8.98 -10.35
C GLN A 185 14.60 9.98 -9.49
N SER A 186 14.76 9.93 -8.16
CA SER A 186 14.02 10.79 -7.21
C SER A 186 12.50 10.81 -7.52
N PRO A 187 11.83 9.64 -7.55
CA PRO A 187 10.44 9.54 -7.98
C PRO A 187 9.54 10.40 -7.09
N SER A 188 8.47 10.93 -7.67
CA SER A 188 7.51 11.70 -6.89
C SER A 188 6.75 10.78 -5.91
N PRO A 189 6.29 11.27 -4.75
CA PRO A 189 5.45 10.48 -3.85
C PRO A 189 4.19 9.94 -4.53
N LYS A 190 3.66 10.67 -5.52
CA LYS A 190 2.51 10.24 -6.32
C LYS A 190 2.82 9.03 -7.18
N SER A 191 4.01 8.97 -7.81
CA SER A 191 4.42 7.79 -8.59
C SER A 191 4.60 6.57 -7.69
N SER A 192 5.17 6.75 -6.51
CA SER A 192 5.28 5.68 -5.50
C SER A 192 3.90 5.16 -5.06
N LEU A 193 2.93 6.06 -4.84
CA LEU A 193 1.55 5.68 -4.51
C LEU A 193 0.84 4.99 -5.69
N LEU A 194 1.08 5.44 -6.92
CA LEU A 194 0.55 4.76 -8.12
C LEU A 194 1.09 3.34 -8.21
N MET A 195 2.41 3.14 -8.03
CA MET A 195 3.02 1.82 -8.09
C MET A 195 2.45 0.88 -7.04
N SER A 196 2.35 1.30 -5.77
CA SER A 196 1.75 0.47 -4.71
C SER A 196 0.28 0.18 -4.97
N SER A 197 -0.49 1.15 -5.47
CA SER A 197 -1.89 0.93 -5.86
C SER A 197 -2.02 -0.10 -6.99
N ALA A 198 -1.19 0.03 -8.02
CA ALA A 198 -1.21 -0.86 -9.17
C ALA A 198 -0.81 -2.31 -8.82
N VAL A 199 0.10 -2.47 -7.86
CA VAL A 199 0.45 -3.78 -7.29
C VAL A 199 -0.76 -4.42 -6.63
N VAL A 200 -1.50 -3.66 -5.79
CA VAL A 200 -2.72 -4.19 -5.13
C VAL A 200 -3.80 -4.53 -6.14
N TRP A 201 -4.08 -3.62 -7.09
CA TRP A 201 -5.08 -3.86 -8.13
C TRP A 201 -4.68 -5.03 -9.03
N GLY A 202 -3.41 -5.07 -9.44
CA GLY A 202 -2.87 -6.15 -10.28
C GLY A 202 -3.00 -7.50 -9.59
N THR A 203 -2.62 -7.58 -8.31
CA THR A 203 -2.78 -8.81 -7.51
C THR A 203 -4.23 -9.25 -7.43
N ALA A 204 -5.14 -8.35 -7.06
CA ALA A 204 -6.56 -8.67 -6.92
C ALA A 204 -7.19 -9.12 -8.24
N VAL A 205 -7.01 -8.33 -9.30
CA VAL A 205 -7.55 -8.63 -10.64
C VAL A 205 -6.91 -9.90 -11.21
N GLY A 206 -5.59 -10.04 -11.07
CA GLY A 206 -4.86 -11.22 -11.52
C GLY A 206 -5.33 -12.50 -10.82
N SER A 207 -5.57 -12.45 -9.50
CA SER A 207 -6.13 -13.57 -8.75
C SER A 207 -7.54 -13.92 -9.20
N MET A 208 -8.40 -12.93 -9.50
CA MET A 208 -9.74 -13.18 -10.04
C MET A 208 -9.68 -13.87 -11.40
N PHE A 209 -8.81 -13.42 -12.30
CA PHE A 209 -8.61 -14.07 -13.60
C PHE A 209 -8.01 -15.45 -13.46
N GLY A 210 -6.96 -15.61 -12.65
CA GLY A 210 -6.30 -16.89 -12.43
C GLY A 210 -7.25 -17.94 -11.87
N TYR A 211 -7.99 -17.59 -10.82
CA TYR A 211 -9.01 -18.49 -10.24
C TYR A 211 -10.13 -18.78 -11.23
N GLY A 212 -10.65 -17.75 -11.91
CA GLY A 212 -11.75 -17.87 -12.85
C GLY A 212 -11.42 -18.70 -14.09
N ALA A 213 -10.15 -18.69 -14.53
CA ALA A 213 -9.68 -19.42 -15.71
C ALA A 213 -9.44 -20.92 -15.44
N THR A 214 -9.40 -21.39 -14.20
CA THR A 214 -9.19 -22.80 -13.90
C THR A 214 -10.34 -23.67 -14.45
N LYS A 215 -10.00 -24.91 -14.88
CA LYS A 215 -10.98 -25.82 -15.50
C LYS A 215 -12.15 -26.13 -14.56
N ALA A 216 -13.35 -26.25 -15.14
CA ALA A 216 -14.52 -26.71 -14.39
C ALA A 216 -14.26 -28.13 -13.84
N GLY A 217 -14.71 -28.39 -12.60
CA GLY A 217 -14.53 -29.70 -11.95
C GLY A 217 -13.14 -29.93 -11.35
N GLN A 218 -12.18 -29.02 -11.52
CA GLN A 218 -10.94 -29.08 -10.75
C GLN A 218 -11.21 -28.84 -9.25
N GLY A 219 -10.52 -29.62 -8.40
CA GLY A 219 -10.59 -29.48 -6.97
C GLY A 219 -10.14 -28.11 -6.46
N TYR A 220 -10.35 -27.91 -5.17
CA TYR A 220 -10.02 -26.63 -4.48
C TYR A 220 -8.52 -26.26 -4.64
N ALA A 221 -7.62 -27.24 -4.51
CA ALA A 221 -6.18 -27.03 -4.64
C ALA A 221 -5.80 -26.41 -6.01
N ALA A 222 -6.14 -27.07 -7.10
CA ALA A 222 -5.80 -26.59 -8.45
C ALA A 222 -6.46 -25.24 -8.82
N SER A 223 -7.56 -24.87 -8.15
CA SER A 223 -8.18 -23.56 -8.32
C SER A 223 -7.41 -22.48 -7.57
N ASN A 224 -6.85 -22.78 -6.40
CA ASN A 224 -6.01 -21.88 -5.64
C ASN A 224 -4.65 -21.64 -6.31
N ASP A 225 -4.07 -22.65 -6.95
CA ASP A 225 -2.86 -22.49 -7.77
C ASP A 225 -3.07 -21.41 -8.83
N GLY A 226 -4.18 -21.48 -9.55
CA GLY A 226 -4.54 -20.46 -10.53
C GLY A 226 -4.71 -19.07 -9.92
N ALA A 227 -5.31 -18.98 -8.74
CA ALA A 227 -5.48 -17.69 -8.04
C ALA A 227 -4.13 -17.11 -7.58
N ALA A 228 -3.27 -17.94 -6.97
CA ALA A 228 -1.98 -17.50 -6.48
C ALA A 228 -1.03 -17.09 -7.62
N LEU A 229 -0.95 -17.90 -8.66
CA LEU A 229 -0.16 -17.59 -9.86
C LEU A 229 -0.69 -16.35 -10.57
N GLY A 230 -2.01 -16.25 -10.76
CA GLY A 230 -2.65 -15.09 -11.35
C GLY A 230 -2.40 -13.83 -10.57
N GLY A 231 -2.45 -13.90 -9.23
CA GLY A 231 -2.13 -12.80 -8.33
C GLY A 231 -0.69 -12.34 -8.46
N LEU A 232 0.26 -13.26 -8.47
CA LEU A 232 1.69 -12.96 -8.63
C LEU A 232 2.00 -12.35 -10.00
N ILE A 233 1.43 -12.91 -11.08
CA ILE A 233 1.56 -12.33 -12.42
C ILE A 233 0.93 -10.93 -12.46
N GLY A 234 -0.27 -10.77 -11.91
CA GLY A 234 -0.98 -9.50 -11.88
C GLY A 234 -0.24 -8.42 -11.09
N LEU A 235 0.40 -8.79 -9.97
CA LEU A 235 1.27 -7.92 -9.18
C LEU A 235 2.38 -7.34 -10.07
N ASN A 236 3.12 -8.20 -10.76
CA ASN A 236 4.25 -7.82 -11.60
C ASN A 236 3.80 -7.00 -12.82
N VAL A 237 2.69 -7.38 -13.45
CA VAL A 237 2.10 -6.61 -14.56
C VAL A 237 1.66 -5.23 -14.09
N GLY A 238 1.00 -5.15 -12.92
CA GLY A 238 0.60 -3.88 -12.31
C GLY A 238 1.80 -2.98 -12.00
N LEU A 239 2.86 -3.55 -11.42
CA LEU A 239 4.10 -2.84 -11.13
C LEU A 239 4.75 -2.32 -12.42
N ALA A 240 4.94 -3.17 -13.41
CA ALA A 240 5.57 -2.79 -14.67
C ALA A 240 4.75 -1.73 -15.43
N ALA A 241 3.42 -1.90 -15.50
CA ALA A 241 2.53 -0.95 -16.15
C ALA A 241 2.55 0.42 -15.45
N SER A 242 2.51 0.45 -14.11
CA SER A 242 2.55 1.71 -13.35
C SER A 242 3.91 2.39 -13.40
N ALA A 243 4.99 1.61 -13.38
CA ALA A 243 6.34 2.13 -13.57
C ALA A 243 6.48 2.77 -14.96
N GLY A 244 6.05 2.06 -16.02
CA GLY A 244 6.03 2.59 -17.38
C GLY A 244 5.14 3.83 -17.52
N LEU A 245 3.92 3.80 -16.96
CA LEU A 245 3.01 4.95 -16.99
C LEU A 245 3.63 6.17 -16.27
N SER A 246 4.30 5.96 -15.14
CA SER A 246 4.90 7.04 -14.36
C SER A 246 6.01 7.80 -15.08
N THR A 247 6.54 7.26 -16.19
CA THR A 247 7.53 7.96 -17.04
C THR A 247 6.90 9.00 -17.95
N VAL A 248 5.62 8.85 -18.29
CA VAL A 248 4.89 9.74 -19.21
C VAL A 248 3.75 10.50 -18.53
N TYR A 249 3.17 9.93 -17.48
CA TYR A 249 2.04 10.53 -16.78
C TYR A 249 2.00 10.09 -15.32
N ILE A 250 1.89 11.04 -14.41
CA ILE A 250 1.71 10.79 -12.97
C ILE A 250 0.35 11.36 -12.58
N PRO A 251 -0.63 10.50 -12.21
CA PRO A 251 -1.95 10.95 -11.83
C PRO A 251 -1.92 11.81 -10.56
N SER A 252 -2.86 12.72 -10.44
CA SER A 252 -3.09 13.50 -9.22
C SER A 252 -3.57 12.59 -8.07
N TYR A 253 -3.46 13.05 -6.82
CA TYR A 253 -4.05 12.32 -5.68
C TYR A 253 -5.56 12.12 -5.85
N LYS A 254 -6.24 13.13 -6.42
CA LYS A 254 -7.67 13.03 -6.76
C LYS A 254 -7.93 11.93 -7.78
N SER A 255 -7.09 11.82 -8.81
CA SER A 255 -7.20 10.76 -9.81
C SER A 255 -6.95 9.39 -9.20
N LEU A 256 -5.92 9.24 -8.36
CA LEU A 256 -5.66 7.98 -7.64
C LEU A 256 -6.83 7.58 -6.75
N GLY A 257 -7.44 8.53 -6.03
CA GLY A 257 -8.64 8.29 -5.23
C GLY A 257 -9.83 7.85 -6.10
N ALA A 258 -10.03 8.50 -7.25
CA ALA A 258 -11.08 8.12 -8.20
C ALA A 258 -10.86 6.73 -8.82
N MET A 259 -9.60 6.35 -9.09
CA MET A 259 -9.25 5.00 -9.55
C MET A 259 -9.58 3.94 -8.48
N TRP A 260 -9.30 4.20 -7.20
CA TRP A 260 -9.69 3.31 -6.10
C TRP A 260 -11.20 3.20 -5.95
N LEU A 261 -11.92 4.32 -6.01
CA LEU A 261 -13.37 4.33 -5.98
C LEU A 261 -13.95 3.58 -7.19
N GLY A 262 -13.39 3.80 -8.37
CA GLY A 262 -13.77 3.10 -9.59
C GLY A 262 -13.55 1.59 -9.49
N ALA A 263 -12.42 1.15 -8.91
CA ALA A 263 -12.16 -0.26 -8.64
C ALA A 263 -13.25 -0.87 -7.75
N GLY A 264 -13.61 -0.19 -6.66
CA GLY A 264 -14.67 -0.63 -5.75
C GLY A 264 -16.05 -0.68 -6.40
N ILE A 265 -16.40 0.36 -7.16
CA ILE A 265 -17.68 0.41 -7.89
C ILE A 265 -17.73 -0.69 -8.96
N GLY A 266 -16.65 -0.88 -9.74
CA GLY A 266 -16.57 -1.91 -10.77
C GLY A 266 -16.74 -3.31 -10.17
N PHE A 267 -16.04 -3.59 -9.06
CA PHE A 267 -16.22 -4.85 -8.35
C PHE A 267 -17.66 -5.03 -7.86
N ALA A 268 -18.23 -4.04 -7.17
CA ALA A 268 -19.59 -4.11 -6.65
C ALA A 268 -20.65 -4.27 -7.77
N ALA A 269 -20.48 -3.56 -8.90
CA ALA A 269 -21.37 -3.67 -10.05
C ALA A 269 -21.32 -5.06 -10.73
N SER A 270 -20.24 -5.82 -10.52
CA SER A 270 -20.11 -7.20 -11.03
C SER A 270 -20.81 -8.24 -10.17
N LEU A 271 -21.14 -7.93 -8.90
CA LEU A 271 -21.73 -8.90 -7.97
C LEU A 271 -23.03 -9.55 -8.48
N PRO A 272 -23.99 -8.84 -9.11
CA PRO A 272 -25.17 -9.49 -9.67
C PRO A 272 -24.83 -10.56 -10.71
N ILE A 273 -23.83 -10.30 -11.57
CA ILE A 273 -23.35 -11.28 -12.56
C ILE A 273 -22.73 -12.46 -11.85
N TYR A 274 -21.86 -12.22 -10.87
CA TYR A 274 -21.26 -13.28 -10.06
C TYR A 274 -22.34 -14.17 -9.42
N LEU A 275 -23.39 -13.59 -8.86
CA LEU A 275 -24.50 -14.33 -8.22
C LEU A 275 -25.28 -15.20 -9.22
N LEU A 276 -25.43 -14.75 -10.48
CA LEU A 276 -26.03 -15.57 -11.54
C LEU A 276 -25.18 -16.82 -11.85
N TYR A 277 -23.86 -16.70 -11.79
CA TYR A 277 -22.95 -17.83 -11.94
C TYR A 277 -22.92 -18.75 -10.70
N ALA A 278 -23.17 -18.22 -9.52
CA ALA A 278 -23.19 -18.96 -8.27
C ALA A 278 -24.51 -19.75 -8.05
N ARG A 279 -25.51 -19.58 -8.93
CA ARG A 279 -26.81 -20.23 -8.85
C ARG A 279 -26.70 -21.74 -9.19
N ASP A 280 -27.50 -22.57 -8.52
CA ASP A 280 -27.62 -23.99 -8.84
C ASP A 280 -28.01 -24.24 -10.31
N GLY A 281 -27.28 -25.15 -10.98
CA GLY A 281 -27.47 -25.43 -12.39
C GLY A 281 -26.91 -24.39 -13.37
N GLY A 282 -26.23 -23.34 -12.87
CA GLY A 282 -25.54 -22.33 -13.67
C GLY A 282 -24.15 -22.76 -14.15
N PRO A 283 -23.48 -21.88 -14.91
CA PRO A 283 -22.04 -22.06 -15.23
C PRO A 283 -21.21 -22.10 -13.95
N PRO A 284 -19.98 -22.64 -13.99
CA PRO A 284 -19.13 -22.68 -12.79
C PRO A 284 -18.96 -21.29 -12.16
N ALA A 285 -19.33 -21.15 -10.87
CA ALA A 285 -19.30 -19.87 -10.12
C ALA A 285 -17.97 -19.12 -10.25
N LYS A 286 -16.84 -19.85 -10.29
CA LYS A 286 -15.52 -19.29 -10.44
C LYS A 286 -15.34 -18.45 -11.72
N ARG A 287 -16.05 -18.76 -12.80
CA ARG A 287 -16.03 -17.95 -14.03
C ARG A 287 -16.65 -16.57 -13.86
N GLY A 288 -17.55 -16.41 -12.90
CA GLY A 288 -18.10 -15.10 -12.53
C GLY A 288 -17.03 -14.12 -12.04
N LEU A 289 -15.92 -14.61 -11.46
CA LEU A 289 -14.79 -13.76 -11.05
C LEU A 289 -14.04 -13.12 -12.23
N ILE A 290 -14.08 -13.72 -13.41
CA ILE A 290 -13.51 -13.09 -14.63
C ILE A 290 -14.25 -11.77 -14.91
N PHE A 291 -15.58 -11.77 -14.81
CA PHE A 291 -16.39 -10.55 -14.96
C PHE A 291 -16.10 -9.54 -13.89
N SER A 292 -15.88 -10.00 -12.63
CA SER A 292 -15.47 -9.10 -11.54
C SER A 292 -14.11 -8.47 -11.81
N GLY A 293 -13.14 -9.24 -12.31
CA GLY A 293 -11.83 -8.74 -12.72
C GLY A 293 -11.92 -7.71 -13.84
N VAL A 294 -12.72 -7.98 -14.88
CA VAL A 294 -12.95 -7.05 -16.00
C VAL A 294 -13.63 -5.77 -15.49
N ALA A 295 -14.70 -5.89 -14.72
CA ALA A 295 -15.44 -4.74 -14.21
C ALA A 295 -14.59 -3.87 -13.28
N THR A 296 -13.77 -4.49 -12.43
CA THR A 296 -12.80 -3.77 -11.57
C THR A 296 -11.81 -2.99 -12.43
N THR A 297 -11.22 -3.63 -13.45
CA THR A 297 -10.26 -2.98 -14.36
C THR A 297 -10.90 -1.81 -15.12
N LEU A 298 -12.11 -2.01 -15.62
CA LEU A 298 -12.86 -0.94 -16.29
C LEU A 298 -13.19 0.20 -15.34
N GLY A 299 -13.53 -0.11 -14.08
CA GLY A 299 -13.77 0.89 -13.04
C GLY A 299 -12.53 1.72 -12.73
N ILE A 300 -11.34 1.09 -12.61
CA ILE A 300 -10.06 1.79 -12.45
C ILE A 300 -9.82 2.73 -13.63
N GLY A 301 -9.97 2.23 -14.86
CA GLY A 301 -9.80 3.01 -16.08
C GLY A 301 -10.78 4.18 -16.17
N ALA A 302 -12.05 3.97 -15.83
CA ALA A 302 -13.07 5.03 -15.78
C ALA A 302 -12.69 6.11 -14.74
N GLY A 303 -12.27 5.71 -13.52
CA GLY A 303 -11.79 6.64 -12.50
C GLY A 303 -10.62 7.50 -12.99
N ALA A 304 -9.68 6.89 -13.71
CA ALA A 304 -8.57 7.62 -14.32
C ALA A 304 -9.04 8.60 -15.41
N LEU A 305 -9.92 8.16 -16.32
CA LEU A 305 -10.42 8.97 -17.43
C LEU A 305 -11.25 10.16 -16.97
N PHE A 306 -12.18 9.96 -16.01
CA PHE A 306 -13.02 11.04 -15.50
C PHE A 306 -12.27 12.13 -14.74
N THR A 307 -11.06 11.80 -14.29
CA THR A 307 -10.20 12.73 -13.55
C THR A 307 -8.93 13.09 -14.32
N PHE A 308 -8.86 12.71 -15.60
CA PHE A 308 -7.73 13.04 -16.47
C PHE A 308 -7.57 14.57 -16.56
N GLY A 309 -6.34 15.05 -16.37
CA GLY A 309 -6.04 16.48 -16.34
C GLY A 309 -6.45 17.22 -15.07
N SER A 310 -7.01 16.51 -14.06
CA SER A 310 -7.25 17.15 -12.77
C SER A 310 -5.92 17.46 -12.08
N GLU A 311 -5.75 18.72 -11.67
CA GLU A 311 -4.59 19.16 -10.91
C GLU A 311 -4.88 19.04 -9.40
N ASP A 312 -3.83 18.75 -8.64
CA ASP A 312 -3.91 18.85 -7.19
C ASP A 312 -3.82 20.30 -6.80
N SER A 313 -4.69 20.76 -5.90
CA SER A 313 -4.57 22.08 -5.30
C SER A 313 -3.17 22.24 -4.69
N ALA A 314 -2.57 23.40 -4.82
CA ALA A 314 -1.20 23.67 -4.32
C ALA A 314 -1.01 23.33 -2.83
N SER A 315 -2.12 23.31 -2.08
CA SER A 315 -2.19 22.89 -0.67
C SER A 315 -2.21 21.38 -0.46
N SER A 316 -2.43 20.57 -1.51
CA SER A 316 -2.56 19.10 -1.37
C SER A 316 -1.21 18.38 -1.12
N ASP A 317 -0.09 19.07 -1.26
CA ASP A 317 1.22 18.57 -0.82
C ASP A 317 1.41 18.66 0.72
N VAL A 318 0.50 19.34 1.41
CA VAL A 318 0.43 19.38 2.87
C VAL A 318 -0.53 18.25 3.27
N ALA A 319 -0.03 17.25 4.00
CA ALA A 319 -0.92 16.26 4.61
C ALA A 319 -2.05 16.98 5.36
N PRO A 320 -3.31 16.57 5.18
CA PRO A 320 -4.40 17.15 5.94
C PRO A 320 -4.03 17.03 7.42
N ARG A 321 -4.04 18.16 8.12
CA ARG A 321 -3.70 18.22 9.54
C ARG A 321 -4.91 17.74 10.34
N PHE A 322 -5.21 16.43 10.27
CA PHE A 322 -6.27 15.85 11.10
C PHE A 322 -5.88 15.69 12.56
N ALA A 323 -4.59 15.62 12.82
CA ALA A 323 -4.07 15.56 14.19
C ALA A 323 -2.61 16.01 14.22
N ARG A 324 -2.25 16.80 15.19
CA ARG A 324 -0.87 17.03 15.59
C ARG A 324 -0.59 16.17 16.81
N ILE A 325 0.26 15.16 16.65
CA ILE A 325 0.76 14.40 17.79
C ILE A 325 1.93 15.19 18.38
N HIS A 326 1.77 15.67 19.60
CA HIS A 326 2.80 16.45 20.31
C HIS A 326 3.77 15.56 21.09
N GLY A 327 3.36 14.34 21.43
CA GLY A 327 4.23 13.40 22.12
C GLY A 327 3.54 12.13 22.59
N PHE A 328 4.37 11.20 23.00
CA PHE A 328 3.97 9.98 23.69
C PHE A 328 4.57 10.03 25.09
N ALA A 329 3.77 9.81 26.12
CA ALA A 329 4.21 9.72 27.49
C ALA A 329 3.78 8.39 28.11
N PRO A 330 4.69 7.59 28.67
CA PRO A 330 4.31 6.43 29.44
C PRO A 330 3.62 6.90 30.74
N PHE A 331 2.53 6.25 31.10
CA PHE A 331 1.87 6.47 32.38
C PHE A 331 1.68 5.15 33.12
N ALA A 332 1.82 5.20 34.43
CA ALA A 332 1.60 4.05 35.29
C ALA A 332 0.17 4.10 35.83
N VAL A 333 -0.49 2.95 35.85
CA VAL A 333 -1.76 2.71 36.53
C VAL A 333 -1.56 1.63 37.60
N GLU A 334 -2.42 1.59 38.61
CA GLU A 334 -2.27 0.74 39.80
C GLU A 334 -2.01 -0.76 39.52
N LYS A 335 -2.33 -1.24 38.31
CA LYS A 335 -2.09 -2.64 37.89
C LYS A 335 -1.51 -2.76 36.48
N GLY A 336 -0.79 -1.75 35.97
CA GLY A 336 -0.22 -1.81 34.64
C GLY A 336 0.50 -0.53 34.23
N ALA A 337 1.02 -0.54 33.00
CA ALA A 337 1.56 0.63 32.34
C ALA A 337 0.81 0.89 31.05
N GLY A 338 0.61 2.15 30.71
CA GLY A 338 -0.04 2.58 29.48
C GLY A 338 0.82 3.60 28.75
N LEU A 339 0.47 3.86 27.50
CA LEU A 339 1.05 4.92 26.68
C LEU A 339 -0.04 5.97 26.43
N ALA A 340 0.18 7.19 26.87
CA ALA A 340 -0.68 8.31 26.54
C ALA A 340 -0.14 9.02 25.30
N MET A 341 -1.03 9.32 24.37
CA MET A 341 -0.75 10.12 23.19
C MET A 341 -1.39 11.51 23.40
N THR A 342 -0.59 12.55 23.32
CA THR A 342 -1.08 13.94 23.38
C THR A 342 -1.02 14.54 21.99
N GLY A 343 -2.11 15.17 21.56
CA GLY A 343 -2.21 15.80 20.24
C GLY A 343 -3.41 16.72 20.17
N GLU A 344 -3.45 17.54 19.15
CA GLU A 344 -4.58 18.39 18.79
C GLU A 344 -5.28 17.80 17.58
N LEU A 345 -6.62 17.74 17.62
CA LEU A 345 -7.48 17.47 16.48
C LEU A 345 -7.92 18.82 15.93
N GLU A 346 -7.54 19.17 14.70
CA GLU A 346 -8.01 20.37 14.01
C GLU A 346 -9.24 20.06 13.15
#